data_7f1b1503dd0ba43c618d625e5c156c17
#
_entry.id   7f1b1503dd0ba43c618d625e5c156c17
#
_cell.length_a   1.000
_cell.length_b   1.000
_cell.length_c   1.000
_cell.angle_alpha   90.00
_cell.angle_beta   90.00
_cell.angle_gamma   90.00
#
_symmetry.space_group_name_H-M   'P 1'
#
loop_
_entity.id
_entity.type
_entity.pdbx_description
1 polymer ?
#
loop_
_entity_poly.entity_id
_entity_poly.type
_entity_poly.pdbx_seq_one_letter_code
_entity_poly.pdbx_strand_id
1 'polypeptide(L)'
;HGTSLIKYFYNKSVQIKGKENVKEENFRYPGPKPQTREIGIVMLADVVEAATRAMEKPTPARIKGRVKELINDIFADGQLDECELTLKDLNGIARSFNKILTSIYHRRIEYTEKTKDKKNEKPKHNDKQSAGKEENSSGGNRTKDRTDLKRLGI
;
A
#
# COMPACT_ATOMS: atom_id res chain seq x y z
N HIS A 1 8.24 -2.58 -17.19
CA HIS A 1 6.87 -2.25 -17.62
C HIS A 1 6.58 -2.69 -19.07
N GLY A 2 7.56 -3.26 -19.79
CA GLY A 2 7.38 -3.69 -21.18
C GLY A 2 6.97 -2.54 -22.11
N THR A 3 6.00 -2.80 -22.95
CA THR A 3 5.32 -1.81 -23.81
C THR A 3 3.89 -1.55 -23.36
N SER A 4 3.57 -1.78 -22.08
CA SER A 4 2.22 -1.66 -21.56
C SER A 4 1.69 -0.23 -21.61
N LEU A 5 0.35 -0.11 -21.72
CA LEU A 5 -0.34 1.18 -21.76
C LEU A 5 -0.36 1.84 -20.39
N ILE A 6 -0.01 3.12 -20.33
CA ILE A 6 -0.16 3.97 -19.13
C ILE A 6 -1.62 4.43 -19.05
N LYS A 7 -2.50 3.51 -18.63
CA LYS A 7 -3.97 3.64 -18.68
C LYS A 7 -4.47 4.95 -18.07
N TYR A 8 -3.86 5.45 -16.99
CA TYR A 8 -4.30 6.69 -16.35
C TYR A 8 -4.18 7.90 -17.27
N PHE A 9 -3.02 8.11 -17.87
CA PHE A 9 -2.78 9.26 -18.75
C PHE A 9 -3.53 9.13 -20.08
N TYR A 10 -3.61 7.92 -20.62
CA TYR A 10 -4.41 7.65 -21.82
C TYR A 10 -5.88 8.01 -21.59
N ASN A 11 -6.51 7.46 -20.56
CA ASN A 11 -7.92 7.72 -20.25
C ASN A 11 -8.20 9.20 -20.00
N LYS A 12 -7.30 9.88 -19.27
CA LYS A 12 -7.42 11.32 -19.03
C LYS A 12 -7.34 12.13 -20.32
N SER A 13 -6.45 11.76 -21.24
CA SER A 13 -6.34 12.39 -22.56
C SER A 13 -7.56 12.15 -23.43
N VAL A 14 -8.10 10.93 -23.41
CA VAL A 14 -9.32 10.58 -24.13
C VAL A 14 -10.53 11.38 -23.60
N GLN A 15 -10.65 11.58 -22.28
CA GLN A 15 -11.71 12.41 -21.69
C GLN A 15 -11.63 13.87 -22.12
N ILE A 16 -10.42 14.41 -22.32
CA ILE A 16 -10.21 15.82 -22.67
C ILE A 16 -10.35 16.07 -24.17
N LYS A 17 -9.79 15.17 -25.00
CA LYS A 17 -9.60 15.39 -26.46
C LYS A 17 -10.56 14.58 -27.34
N GLY A 18 -11.28 13.60 -26.78
CA GLY A 18 -12.01 12.59 -27.54
C GLY A 18 -11.10 11.44 -28.00
N LYS A 19 -11.68 10.24 -28.13
CA LYS A 19 -10.93 9.01 -28.44
C LYS A 19 -10.26 9.06 -29.84
N GLU A 20 -10.92 9.69 -30.79
CA GLU A 20 -10.43 9.85 -32.16
C GLU A 20 -9.18 10.73 -32.30
N ASN A 21 -8.92 11.60 -31.31
CA ASN A 21 -7.80 12.55 -31.30
C ASN A 21 -6.63 12.09 -30.43
N VAL A 22 -6.71 10.88 -29.84
CA VAL A 22 -5.70 10.34 -28.94
C VAL A 22 -5.16 9.02 -29.46
N LYS A 23 -3.87 9.02 -29.84
CA LYS A 23 -3.17 7.80 -30.27
C LYS A 23 -2.67 7.05 -29.05
N GLU A 24 -3.04 5.79 -28.91
CA GLU A 24 -2.66 4.91 -27.80
C GLU A 24 -1.15 4.73 -27.69
N GLU A 25 -0.45 4.66 -28.84
CA GLU A 25 1.00 4.46 -28.93
C GLU A 25 1.80 5.53 -28.14
N ASN A 26 1.27 6.76 -28.07
CA ASN A 26 1.91 7.86 -27.34
C ASN A 26 1.85 7.71 -25.82
N PHE A 27 1.11 6.72 -25.33
CA PHE A 27 0.90 6.45 -23.91
C PHE A 27 1.40 5.05 -23.51
N ARG A 28 2.19 4.41 -24.36
CA ARG A 28 2.84 3.13 -24.06
C ARG A 28 4.28 3.36 -23.61
N TYR A 29 4.74 2.49 -22.71
CA TYR A 29 6.16 2.45 -22.36
C TYR A 29 7.00 2.06 -23.58
N PRO A 30 8.28 2.52 -23.66
CA PRO A 30 9.12 2.29 -24.84
C PRO A 30 9.60 0.84 -25.01
N GLY A 31 9.41 0.00 -24.04
CA GLY A 31 9.86 -1.38 -24.04
C GLY A 31 11.30 -1.57 -23.56
N PRO A 32 11.92 -2.71 -23.87
CA PRO A 32 11.35 -3.87 -24.56
C PRO A 32 10.32 -4.65 -23.71
N LYS A 33 9.56 -5.56 -24.34
CA LYS A 33 8.76 -6.56 -23.63
C LYS A 33 9.67 -7.48 -22.81
N PRO A 34 9.15 -8.14 -21.75
CA PRO A 34 9.91 -9.14 -21.00
C PRO A 34 10.49 -10.22 -21.90
N GLN A 35 11.80 -10.45 -21.79
CA GLN A 35 12.53 -11.42 -22.63
C GLN A 35 12.77 -12.75 -21.92
N THR A 36 12.64 -12.79 -20.59
CA THR A 36 12.81 -14.00 -19.79
C THR A 36 11.63 -14.21 -18.86
N ARG A 37 11.46 -15.44 -18.37
CA ARG A 37 10.41 -15.80 -17.39
C ARG A 37 10.47 -14.94 -16.13
N GLU A 38 11.69 -14.72 -15.64
CA GLU A 38 11.93 -13.94 -14.42
C GLU A 38 11.47 -12.50 -14.58
N ILE A 39 11.81 -11.86 -15.72
CA ILE A 39 11.38 -10.48 -16.00
C ILE A 39 9.86 -10.42 -16.18
N GLY A 40 9.26 -11.42 -16.82
CA GLY A 40 7.81 -11.54 -16.92
C GLY A 40 7.13 -11.63 -15.54
N ILE A 41 7.68 -12.44 -14.63
CA ILE A 41 7.18 -12.58 -13.26
C ILE A 41 7.32 -11.27 -12.49
N VAL A 42 8.47 -10.58 -12.61
CA VAL A 42 8.70 -9.28 -11.95
C VAL A 42 7.72 -8.23 -12.46
N MET A 43 7.47 -8.16 -13.76
CA MET A 43 6.47 -7.25 -14.33
C MET A 43 5.06 -7.51 -13.77
N LEU A 44 4.66 -8.79 -13.71
CA LEU A 44 3.37 -9.18 -13.14
C LEU A 44 3.28 -8.83 -11.66
N ALA A 45 4.37 -9.03 -10.89
CA ALA A 45 4.43 -8.73 -9.47
C ALA A 45 4.29 -7.23 -9.19
N ASP A 46 5.00 -6.39 -9.95
CA ASP A 46 4.95 -4.93 -9.84
C ASP A 46 3.53 -4.38 -10.07
N VAL A 47 2.90 -4.80 -11.18
CA VAL A 47 1.54 -4.34 -11.53
C VAL A 47 0.51 -4.79 -10.50
N VAL A 48 0.60 -6.05 -10.05
CA VAL A 48 -0.32 -6.63 -9.06
C VAL A 48 -0.12 -5.99 -7.67
N GLU A 49 1.11 -5.76 -7.26
CA GLU A 49 1.41 -5.08 -5.98
C GLU A 49 0.86 -3.66 -5.97
N ALA A 50 1.18 -2.87 -7.00
CA ALA A 50 0.74 -1.48 -7.11
C ALA A 50 -0.80 -1.37 -7.10
N ALA A 51 -1.49 -2.22 -7.86
CA ALA A 51 -2.95 -2.22 -7.91
C ALA A 51 -3.58 -2.66 -6.58
N THR A 52 -2.99 -3.65 -5.90
CA THR A 52 -3.52 -4.14 -4.63
C THR A 52 -3.29 -3.13 -3.51
N ARG A 53 -2.14 -2.44 -3.53
CA ARG A 53 -1.83 -1.35 -2.58
C ARG A 53 -2.79 -0.17 -2.69
N ALA A 54 -3.28 0.12 -3.90
CA ALA A 54 -4.25 1.19 -4.16
C ALA A 54 -5.71 0.82 -3.77
N MET A 55 -5.98 -0.43 -3.36
CA MET A 55 -7.32 -0.85 -2.96
C MET A 55 -7.71 -0.28 -1.60
N GLU A 56 -8.83 0.43 -1.52
CA GLU A 56 -9.34 1.00 -0.26
C GLU A 56 -9.73 -0.09 0.77
N LYS A 57 -10.31 -1.20 0.31
CA LYS A 57 -10.77 -2.32 1.15
C LYS A 57 -10.33 -3.66 0.54
N PRO A 58 -9.08 -4.08 0.74
CA PRO A 58 -8.57 -5.33 0.18
C PRO A 58 -9.09 -6.54 0.97
N THR A 59 -10.15 -7.17 0.46
CA THR A 59 -10.59 -8.48 0.96
C THR A 59 -9.95 -9.60 0.13
N PRO A 60 -9.82 -10.84 0.67
CA PRO A 60 -9.26 -11.97 -0.08
C PRO A 60 -9.94 -12.20 -1.43
N ALA A 61 -11.26 -12.08 -1.49
CA ALA A 61 -12.03 -12.25 -2.72
C ALA A 61 -11.73 -11.14 -3.74
N ARG A 62 -11.65 -9.88 -3.29
CA ARG A 62 -11.32 -8.74 -4.16
C ARG A 62 -9.88 -8.81 -4.66
N ILE A 63 -8.94 -9.19 -3.80
CA ILE A 63 -7.54 -9.41 -4.19
C ILE A 63 -7.46 -10.48 -5.27
N LYS A 64 -8.11 -11.64 -5.05
CA LYS A 64 -8.12 -12.74 -6.02
C LYS A 64 -8.70 -12.33 -7.38
N GLY A 65 -9.81 -11.59 -7.37
CA GLY A 65 -10.41 -11.06 -8.60
C GLY A 65 -9.47 -10.12 -9.34
N ARG A 66 -8.86 -9.17 -8.62
CA ARG A 66 -7.96 -8.17 -9.20
C ARG A 66 -6.67 -8.78 -9.77
N VAL A 67 -6.07 -9.74 -9.04
CA VAL A 67 -4.89 -10.48 -9.53
C VAL A 67 -5.18 -11.19 -10.85
N LYS A 68 -6.33 -11.90 -10.92
CA LYS A 68 -6.72 -12.61 -12.15
C LYS A 68 -6.96 -11.65 -13.32
N GLU A 69 -7.67 -10.56 -13.07
CA GLU A 69 -7.95 -9.53 -14.08
C GLU A 69 -6.66 -8.94 -14.65
N LEU A 70 -5.73 -8.52 -13.79
CA LEU A 70 -4.47 -7.89 -14.22
C LEU A 70 -3.57 -8.86 -15.00
N ILE A 71 -3.46 -10.10 -14.58
CA ILE A 71 -2.69 -11.11 -15.33
C ILE A 71 -3.30 -11.35 -16.70
N ASN A 72 -4.63 -11.44 -16.79
CA ASN A 72 -5.32 -11.60 -18.06
C ASN A 72 -5.15 -10.37 -18.97
N ASP A 73 -5.24 -9.15 -18.42
CA ASP A 73 -5.02 -7.91 -19.17
C ASP A 73 -3.61 -7.85 -19.78
N ILE A 74 -2.57 -8.17 -18.98
CA ILE A 74 -1.17 -8.17 -19.42
C ILE A 74 -0.95 -9.25 -20.49
N PHE A 75 -1.53 -10.43 -20.32
CA PHE A 75 -1.48 -11.51 -21.29
C PHE A 75 -2.19 -11.13 -22.60
N ALA A 76 -3.40 -10.59 -22.51
CA ALA A 76 -4.19 -10.18 -23.69
C ALA A 76 -3.56 -8.99 -24.44
N ASP A 77 -2.81 -8.11 -23.75
CA ASP A 77 -2.02 -7.02 -24.36
C ASP A 77 -0.72 -7.53 -25.00
N GLY A 78 -0.47 -8.85 -25.00
CA GLY A 78 0.70 -9.46 -25.61
C GLY A 78 2.03 -9.11 -24.95
N GLN A 79 2.01 -8.65 -23.70
CA GLN A 79 3.23 -8.24 -22.99
C GLN A 79 4.15 -9.42 -22.64
N LEU A 80 3.60 -10.63 -22.62
CA LEU A 80 4.33 -11.86 -22.27
C LEU A 80 4.72 -12.71 -23.49
N ASP A 81 4.51 -12.21 -24.73
CA ASP A 81 4.72 -12.98 -25.95
C ASP A 81 6.18 -13.36 -26.21
N GLU A 82 7.12 -12.57 -25.66
CA GLU A 82 8.56 -12.75 -25.85
C GLU A 82 9.23 -13.48 -24.68
N CYS A 83 8.45 -13.91 -23.68
CA CYS A 83 8.95 -14.70 -22.57
C CYS A 83 8.24 -16.07 -22.50
N GLU A 84 8.98 -17.11 -22.10
CA GLU A 84 8.50 -18.50 -22.09
C GLU A 84 7.60 -18.82 -20.87
N LEU A 85 6.55 -18.03 -20.64
CA LEU A 85 5.55 -18.29 -19.61
C LEU A 85 4.34 -19.00 -20.19
N THR A 86 4.05 -20.21 -19.68
CA THR A 86 2.87 -20.98 -20.07
C THR A 86 1.63 -20.54 -19.27
N LEU A 87 0.44 -20.87 -19.77
CA LEU A 87 -0.81 -20.67 -19.01
C LEU A 87 -0.81 -21.38 -17.66
N LYS A 88 -0.13 -22.54 -17.57
CA LYS A 88 0.07 -23.25 -16.30
C LYS A 88 0.91 -22.43 -15.32
N ASP A 89 1.96 -21.79 -15.80
CA ASP A 89 2.82 -20.92 -15.00
C ASP A 89 2.04 -19.70 -14.50
N LEU A 90 1.27 -19.04 -15.38
CA LEU A 90 0.42 -17.90 -15.00
C LEU A 90 -0.59 -18.26 -13.91
N ASN A 91 -1.20 -19.45 -13.98
CA ASN A 91 -2.07 -19.94 -12.92
C ASN A 91 -1.33 -20.19 -11.60
N GLY A 92 -0.09 -20.70 -11.66
CA GLY A 92 0.80 -20.88 -10.51
C GLY A 92 1.17 -19.55 -9.86
N ILE A 93 1.57 -18.58 -10.67
CA ILE A 93 1.91 -17.19 -10.27
C ILE A 93 0.70 -16.53 -9.59
N ALA A 94 -0.49 -16.61 -10.20
CA ALA A 94 -1.71 -16.05 -9.64
C ALA A 94 -2.03 -16.61 -8.26
N ARG A 95 -1.87 -17.94 -8.05
CA ARG A 95 -2.07 -18.58 -6.74
C ARG A 95 -1.06 -18.08 -5.71
N SER A 96 0.21 -17.96 -6.10
CA SER A 96 1.29 -17.47 -5.22
C SER A 96 1.06 -16.02 -4.81
N PHE A 97 0.73 -15.14 -5.74
CA PHE A 97 0.41 -13.74 -5.46
C PHE A 97 -0.79 -13.62 -4.52
N ASN A 98 -1.87 -14.37 -4.76
CA ASN A 98 -3.04 -14.36 -3.88
C ASN A 98 -2.70 -14.77 -2.45
N LYS A 99 -1.88 -15.82 -2.28
CA LYS A 99 -1.45 -16.29 -0.96
C LYS A 99 -0.66 -15.22 -0.21
N ILE A 100 0.33 -14.61 -0.87
CA ILE A 100 1.21 -13.60 -0.28
C ILE A 100 0.42 -12.32 0.06
N LEU A 101 -0.32 -11.78 -0.91
CA LEU A 101 -1.08 -10.54 -0.73
C LEU A 101 -2.16 -10.67 0.33
N THR A 102 -2.92 -11.76 0.34
CA THR A 102 -3.91 -12.02 1.38
C THR A 102 -3.26 -12.05 2.77
N SER A 103 -2.10 -12.68 2.92
CA SER A 103 -1.35 -12.71 4.19
C SER A 103 -0.89 -11.32 4.65
N ILE A 104 -0.40 -10.48 3.73
CA ILE A 104 0.05 -9.11 4.03
C ILE A 104 -1.11 -8.24 4.50
N TYR A 105 -2.24 -8.27 3.78
CA TYR A 105 -3.39 -7.41 4.08
C TYR A 105 -4.18 -7.90 5.30
N HIS A 106 -4.21 -9.20 5.59
CA HIS A 106 -4.85 -9.73 6.79
C HIS A 106 -4.16 -9.21 8.07
N ARG A 107 -2.83 -9.21 8.10
CA ARG A 107 -2.04 -8.67 9.22
C ARG A 107 -2.25 -7.15 9.43
N ARG A 108 -2.44 -6.38 8.36
CA ARG A 108 -2.70 -4.93 8.44
C ARG A 108 -4.05 -4.61 9.09
N ILE A 109 -5.09 -5.38 8.79
CA ILE A 109 -6.43 -5.18 9.34
C ILE A 109 -6.44 -5.43 10.84
N GLU A 110 -5.84 -6.52 11.31
CA GLU A 110 -5.73 -6.83 12.76
C GLU A 110 -4.98 -5.75 13.55
N TYR A 111 -3.93 -5.16 12.97
CA TYR A 111 -3.15 -4.12 13.65
C TYR A 111 -3.93 -2.81 13.83
N THR A 112 -4.76 -2.43 12.86
CA THR A 112 -5.59 -1.21 12.93
C THR A 112 -6.77 -1.35 13.88
N GLU A 113 -7.33 -2.53 14.06
CA GLU A 113 -8.41 -2.78 15.02
C GLU A 113 -7.90 -2.75 16.45
N LYS A 114 -6.77 -3.41 16.76
CA LYS A 114 -6.14 -3.39 18.11
C LYS A 114 -5.73 -2.00 18.57
N THR A 115 -5.42 -1.07 17.68
CA THR A 115 -5.08 0.32 18.06
C THR A 115 -6.30 1.20 18.28
N LYS A 116 -7.47 0.89 17.72
CA LYS A 116 -8.71 1.62 17.98
C LYS A 116 -9.31 1.26 19.33
N ASP A 117 -9.27 0.00 19.73
CA ASP A 117 -9.82 -0.47 21.02
C ASP A 117 -9.03 0.08 22.23
N LYS A 118 -7.70 0.27 22.09
CA LYS A 118 -6.89 0.86 23.15
C LYS A 118 -7.09 2.37 23.38
N LYS A 119 -7.69 3.10 22.44
CA LYS A 119 -7.98 4.54 22.59
C LYS A 119 -9.29 4.85 23.31
N ASN A 120 -10.17 3.86 23.52
CA ASN A 120 -11.47 4.05 24.15
C ASN A 120 -11.55 3.65 25.64
N GLU A 121 -10.48 3.10 26.20
CA GLU A 121 -10.40 2.91 27.66
C GLU A 121 -9.93 4.19 28.33
N LYS A 122 -10.88 5.06 28.70
CA LYS A 122 -10.64 6.12 29.69
C LYS A 122 -10.43 5.48 31.06
N PRO A 123 -9.42 5.87 31.82
CA PRO A 123 -9.26 5.38 33.18
C PRO A 123 -10.47 5.87 34.01
N LYS A 124 -11.20 4.91 34.62
CA LYS A 124 -12.22 5.20 35.62
C LYS A 124 -11.52 5.75 36.84
N HIS A 125 -11.73 7.03 37.13
CA HIS A 125 -11.34 7.67 38.35
C HIS A 125 -12.19 7.07 39.48
N ASN A 126 -11.54 6.39 40.41
CA ASN A 126 -12.14 5.93 41.65
C ASN A 126 -11.93 7.03 42.69
N ASP A 127 -12.96 7.86 42.86
CA ASP A 127 -13.07 8.72 44.06
C ASP A 127 -13.40 7.84 45.26
N LYS A 128 -12.45 7.66 46.16
CA LYS A 128 -12.71 7.33 47.54
C LYS A 128 -12.16 8.44 48.42
N GLN A 129 -13.08 9.24 48.92
CA GLN A 129 -12.89 10.11 50.06
C GLN A 129 -12.40 9.32 51.28
N SER A 130 -11.40 9.83 51.96
CA SER A 130 -11.32 9.76 53.43
C SER A 130 -10.46 10.89 53.94
N ALA A 131 -11.06 11.57 54.90
CA ALA A 131 -10.58 12.75 55.61
C ALA A 131 -9.42 12.45 56.56
N GLY A 132 -8.62 13.47 56.84
CA GLY A 132 -7.95 13.54 58.13
C GLY A 132 -6.54 14.10 58.14
N LYS A 133 -6.47 15.38 58.60
CA LYS A 133 -5.50 16.03 59.46
C LYS A 133 -4.12 16.50 58.98
N GLU A 134 -4.03 17.80 59.10
CA GLU A 134 -2.97 18.75 59.42
C GLU A 134 -1.63 18.19 59.94
N GLU A 135 -0.52 18.74 59.45
CA GLU A 135 0.32 19.75 60.08
C GLU A 135 1.62 20.00 59.31
N ASN A 136 1.82 21.24 58.95
CA ASN A 136 2.95 22.14 59.18
C ASN A 136 4.40 21.75 58.80
N SER A 137 4.99 22.59 58.04
CA SER A 137 6.20 23.40 58.20
C SER A 137 7.18 23.38 57.02
N SER A 138 7.32 24.58 56.56
CA SER A 138 8.53 25.33 56.21
C SER A 138 9.56 24.80 55.17
N GLY A 139 9.77 25.66 54.17
CA GLY A 139 11.10 26.18 53.94
C GLY A 139 11.80 25.75 52.65
N GLY A 140 12.11 26.72 51.81
CA GLY A 140 13.31 26.63 51.00
C GLY A 140 13.20 26.71 49.46
N ASN A 141 12.88 27.85 48.95
CA ASN A 141 13.55 28.68 47.96
C ASN A 141 14.85 28.14 47.33
N ARG A 142 14.89 28.13 46.00
CA ARG A 142 15.96 28.60 45.05
C ARG A 142 15.78 27.97 43.68
N THR A 143 15.30 28.77 42.74
CA THR A 143 15.97 29.54 41.64
C THR A 143 17.05 28.83 40.85
N LYS A 144 16.90 29.05 39.54
CA LYS A 144 17.89 29.05 38.43
C LYS A 144 18.22 27.70 37.84
N ASP A 145 18.40 27.52 36.54
CA ASP A 145 18.72 28.41 35.40
C ASP A 145 18.41 27.61 34.09
N ARG A 146 17.85 28.17 33.12
CA ARG A 146 18.24 28.61 31.77
C ARG A 146 19.45 27.94 31.13
N THR A 147 19.28 27.76 29.83
CA THR A 147 20.24 27.51 28.72
C THR A 147 20.60 26.04 28.52
N ASP A 148 20.56 25.48 27.28
CA ASP A 148 20.99 25.94 25.95
C ASP A 148 20.33 25.08 24.87
N LEU A 149 19.75 25.57 23.94
CA LEU A 149 19.87 25.95 22.56
C LEU A 149 21.11 25.43 21.81
N LYS A 150 20.83 24.84 20.65
CA LYS A 150 21.67 24.76 19.44
C LYS A 150 22.73 23.67 19.39
N ARG A 151 22.49 22.79 18.46
CA ARG A 151 23.39 22.23 17.44
C ARG A 151 22.68 21.06 16.77
N LEU A 152 22.60 20.92 15.53
CA LEU A 152 23.10 21.26 14.20
C LEU A 152 22.04 20.73 13.25
N GLY A 153 21.54 21.35 12.27
CA GLY A 153 22.25 21.93 11.12
C GLY A 153 22.75 20.86 10.14
N ILE A 154 22.05 20.53 9.23
CA ILE A 154 22.20 20.38 7.79
C ILE A 154 20.90 19.79 7.25
#